data_f0ac38447e2cad6d756ec8500618369f
#
_entry.id   f0ac38447e2cad6d756ec8500618369f
#
_cell.length_a   1.000
_cell.length_b   1.000
_cell.length_c   1.000
_cell.angle_alpha   90.00
_cell.angle_beta   90.00
_cell.angle_gamma   90.00
#
_symmetry.space_group_name_H-M   'P 1'
#
loop_
_entity.id
_entity.type
_entity.pdbx_description
1 polymer ?
#
loop_
_entity_poly.entity_id
_entity_poly.type
_entity_poly.pdbx_seq_one_letter_code
_entity_poly.pdbx_strand_id
1 'polypeptide(L)'
;MAEMDLIHEQGAALPVAARSDVLVVGGGPAGQAAAIAARRMGVSVTLVERYPYLGGLASGGMVLVLDDMTNGSEITVTGICMEMIERMQRIDAAVYPPPEDRRQSEEMWRKWARWGVHDFRSTSKPLPIVMAAAFDPDGWKRIANDMITEAGVNLRLHSWFSKAIVDDGRIKGVICETKEGRQALFGDVVIDTSGDLDVAASAGAKFAEGGYMVTTVFRLGGVETETAERFRWGEPAAYAKRDKEAKSIIGGSWDMWWLKTPLPGVVWCNCPHMTGLDALKVADQTKADFEGRKRIYALVDYARANLPGFEKCFVVDVAPQLGVRQTRLLEGRYVVTKDDVNDRIWFADTVARGRDYYTPYRSLLPKDIEGLIVAGRHYSATESAQKLSREIPPCMSMGQSAGVAAALAIDGGLSLASIDPRAICAHVREQGGDPGDSPSANATAPKMAAE
;
A
#
# COMPACT_ATOMS: atom_id res chain seq x y z
N MET A 1 22.61 -6.28 -26.98
CA MET A 1 21.23 -5.75 -26.99
C MET A 1 20.92 -5.46 -28.44
N ALA A 2 19.82 -6.01 -28.97
CA ALA A 2 19.37 -5.62 -30.31
C ALA A 2 19.05 -4.11 -30.26
N GLU A 3 19.53 -3.39 -31.26
CA GLU A 3 19.21 -1.97 -31.45
C GLU A 3 17.67 -1.87 -31.60
N MET A 4 17.00 -1.12 -30.73
CA MET A 4 15.55 -0.93 -30.87
C MET A 4 15.30 0.04 -32.00
N ASP A 5 14.50 -0.36 -32.99
CA ASP A 5 14.01 0.54 -34.01
C ASP A 5 13.19 1.66 -33.36
N LEU A 6 13.54 2.91 -33.67
CA LEU A 6 12.84 4.10 -33.17
C LEU A 6 11.94 4.68 -34.25
N ILE A 7 10.71 5.01 -33.86
CA ILE A 7 9.81 5.83 -34.66
C ILE A 7 9.65 7.20 -33.98
N HIS A 8 9.57 8.25 -34.76
CA HIS A 8 9.33 9.60 -34.26
C HIS A 8 7.83 9.91 -34.30
N GLU A 9 7.22 10.10 -33.11
CA GLU A 9 5.85 10.62 -32.99
C GLU A 9 5.85 12.12 -33.25
N GLN A 10 4.92 12.61 -34.09
CA GLN A 10 4.74 14.06 -34.30
C GLN A 10 4.22 14.70 -33.01
N GLY A 11 4.79 15.85 -32.64
CA GLY A 11 4.28 16.69 -31.56
C GLY A 11 2.85 17.14 -31.85
N ALA A 12 1.97 17.01 -30.86
CA ALA A 12 0.57 17.43 -30.96
C ALA A 12 0.18 18.36 -29.82
N ALA A 13 -0.73 19.30 -30.09
CA ALA A 13 -1.40 20.03 -29.01
C ALA A 13 -2.35 19.08 -28.27
N LEU A 14 -2.26 19.06 -26.94
CA LEU A 14 -3.11 18.19 -26.10
C LEU A 14 -4.22 19.00 -25.44
N PRO A 15 -5.46 18.47 -25.37
CA PRO A 15 -6.51 19.08 -24.60
C PRO A 15 -6.15 19.06 -23.11
N VAL A 16 -6.49 20.14 -22.40
CA VAL A 16 -6.34 20.22 -20.93
C VAL A 16 -7.63 19.71 -20.31
N ALA A 17 -7.56 18.56 -19.68
CA ALA A 17 -8.72 17.88 -19.12
C ALA A 17 -9.07 18.33 -17.68
N ALA A 18 -8.05 18.79 -16.91
CA ALA A 18 -8.26 19.33 -15.58
C ALA A 18 -7.17 20.32 -15.17
N ARG A 19 -7.56 21.25 -14.29
CA ARG A 19 -6.66 22.10 -13.51
C ARG A 19 -7.18 22.11 -12.08
N SER A 20 -6.28 21.87 -11.12
CA SER A 20 -6.58 21.88 -9.69
C SER A 20 -5.38 22.39 -8.91
N ASP A 21 -5.59 22.79 -7.68
CA ASP A 21 -4.46 23.16 -6.79
C ASP A 21 -3.55 21.96 -6.57
N VAL A 22 -4.14 20.80 -6.31
CA VAL A 22 -3.40 19.54 -6.07
C VAL A 22 -3.79 18.48 -7.08
N LEU A 23 -2.79 17.88 -7.73
CA LEU A 23 -2.96 16.75 -8.63
C LEU A 23 -2.34 15.50 -8.00
N VAL A 24 -3.17 14.50 -7.69
CA VAL A 24 -2.74 13.21 -7.13
C VAL A 24 -2.72 12.17 -8.24
N VAL A 25 -1.62 11.47 -8.43
CA VAL A 25 -1.45 10.44 -9.46
C VAL A 25 -1.29 9.07 -8.83
N GLY A 26 -2.31 8.24 -8.97
CA GLY A 26 -2.46 6.91 -8.39
C GLY A 26 -3.53 6.86 -7.30
N GLY A 27 -4.63 6.12 -7.55
CA GLY A 27 -5.77 5.96 -6.65
C GLY A 27 -5.60 4.81 -5.64
N GLY A 28 -4.35 4.43 -5.32
CA GLY A 28 -4.03 3.47 -4.27
C GLY A 28 -4.30 4.05 -2.87
N PRO A 29 -4.02 3.29 -1.78
CA PRO A 29 -4.29 3.72 -0.41
C PRO A 29 -3.69 5.08 -0.06
N ALA A 30 -2.42 5.31 -0.42
CA ALA A 30 -1.75 6.60 -0.20
C ALA A 30 -2.43 7.75 -0.95
N GLY A 31 -2.79 7.52 -2.23
CA GLY A 31 -3.43 8.54 -3.06
C GLY A 31 -4.83 8.91 -2.60
N GLN A 32 -5.61 7.94 -2.15
CA GLN A 32 -6.92 8.20 -1.55
C GLN A 32 -6.78 9.07 -0.29
N ALA A 33 -5.88 8.68 0.61
CA ALA A 33 -5.62 9.44 1.83
C ALA A 33 -5.11 10.87 1.52
N ALA A 34 -4.23 11.02 0.53
CA ALA A 34 -3.73 12.32 0.11
C ALA A 34 -4.83 13.21 -0.47
N ALA A 35 -5.64 12.67 -1.38
CA ALA A 35 -6.71 13.41 -2.02
C ALA A 35 -7.78 13.88 -1.02
N ILE A 36 -8.20 12.97 -0.12
CA ILE A 36 -9.18 13.28 0.94
C ILE A 36 -8.62 14.33 1.90
N ALA A 37 -7.38 14.15 2.36
CA ALA A 37 -6.75 15.07 3.30
C ALA A 37 -6.60 16.48 2.72
N ALA A 38 -6.15 16.61 1.48
CA ALA A 38 -6.04 17.90 0.80
C ALA A 38 -7.41 18.55 0.62
N ARG A 39 -8.45 17.80 0.22
CA ARG A 39 -9.82 18.32 0.10
C ARG A 39 -10.39 18.81 1.43
N ARG A 40 -10.10 18.11 2.54
CA ARG A 40 -10.51 18.54 3.88
C ARG A 40 -9.85 19.85 4.32
N MET A 41 -8.71 20.19 3.72
CA MET A 41 -8.06 21.50 3.89
C MET A 41 -8.66 22.61 2.99
N GLY A 42 -9.59 22.30 2.08
CA GLY A 42 -10.30 23.28 1.26
C GLY A 42 -9.78 23.48 -0.15
N VAL A 43 -8.59 22.95 -0.50
CA VAL A 43 -8.01 23.11 -1.86
C VAL A 43 -8.70 22.20 -2.88
N SER A 44 -8.68 22.59 -4.16
CA SER A 44 -9.21 21.76 -5.23
C SER A 44 -8.26 20.60 -5.55
N VAL A 45 -8.82 19.38 -5.74
CA VAL A 45 -8.04 18.17 -5.97
C VAL A 45 -8.56 17.38 -7.15
N THR A 46 -7.65 17.01 -8.05
CA THR A 46 -7.88 15.98 -9.08
C THR A 46 -7.10 14.72 -8.72
N LEU A 47 -7.77 13.57 -8.68
CA LEU A 47 -7.17 12.25 -8.47
C LEU A 47 -7.26 11.43 -9.76
N VAL A 48 -6.12 10.94 -10.23
CA VAL A 48 -5.99 10.14 -11.45
C VAL A 48 -5.69 8.69 -11.10
N GLU A 49 -6.44 7.75 -11.68
CA GLU A 49 -6.20 6.31 -11.52
C GLU A 49 -6.33 5.59 -12.88
N ARG A 50 -5.41 4.67 -13.15
CA ARG A 50 -5.37 3.89 -14.40
C ARG A 50 -6.45 2.81 -14.48
N TYR A 51 -6.83 2.24 -13.34
CA TYR A 51 -7.82 1.17 -13.25
C TYR A 51 -9.26 1.69 -13.11
N PRO A 52 -10.28 0.83 -13.31
CA PRO A 52 -11.69 1.18 -13.11
C PRO A 52 -12.13 1.20 -11.65
N TYR A 53 -11.20 1.21 -10.71
CA TYR A 53 -11.45 1.14 -9.27
C TYR A 53 -10.34 1.84 -8.48
N LEU A 54 -10.70 2.27 -7.27
CA LEU A 54 -9.78 2.77 -6.27
C LEU A 54 -9.25 1.64 -5.37
N GLY A 55 -8.11 1.87 -4.72
CA GLY A 55 -7.52 0.98 -3.73
C GLY A 55 -6.19 0.35 -4.12
N GLY A 56 -5.77 0.45 -5.38
CA GLY A 56 -4.48 -0.11 -5.81
C GLY A 56 -4.28 -1.54 -5.32
N LEU A 57 -3.20 -1.82 -4.57
CA LEU A 57 -2.93 -3.17 -4.06
C LEU A 57 -3.93 -3.63 -2.98
N ALA A 58 -4.62 -2.74 -2.27
CA ALA A 58 -5.66 -3.14 -1.32
C ALA A 58 -6.83 -3.81 -2.03
N SER A 59 -7.31 -3.25 -3.14
CA SER A 59 -8.44 -3.80 -3.90
C SER A 59 -8.02 -4.62 -5.11
N GLY A 60 -7.30 -4.03 -6.05
CA GLY A 60 -6.89 -4.69 -7.30
C GLY A 60 -5.81 -5.75 -7.11
N GLY A 61 -4.87 -5.53 -6.21
CA GLY A 61 -3.85 -6.50 -5.82
C GLY A 61 -4.32 -7.49 -4.76
N MET A 62 -5.51 -7.28 -4.19
CA MET A 62 -6.13 -8.11 -3.16
C MET A 62 -5.21 -8.39 -1.97
N VAL A 63 -4.52 -7.37 -1.45
CA VAL A 63 -3.78 -7.47 -0.18
C VAL A 63 -4.78 -7.22 0.94
N LEU A 64 -5.45 -8.28 1.39
CA LEU A 64 -6.67 -8.22 2.19
C LEU A 64 -6.45 -8.21 3.71
N VAL A 65 -5.24 -7.91 4.17
CA VAL A 65 -4.93 -7.72 5.58
C VAL A 65 -4.23 -6.38 5.76
N LEU A 66 -4.79 -5.53 6.62
CA LEU A 66 -4.21 -4.26 7.04
C LEU A 66 -3.46 -4.50 8.34
N ASP A 67 -2.19 -4.77 8.24
CA ASP A 67 -1.26 -4.92 9.35
C ASP A 67 -0.35 -3.69 9.50
N ASP A 68 0.62 -3.76 10.41
CA ASP A 68 1.60 -2.70 10.65
C ASP A 68 0.98 -1.37 11.14
N MET A 69 -0.10 -1.46 11.89
CA MET A 69 -0.86 -0.32 12.38
C MET A 69 -1.01 -0.24 13.90
N THR A 70 -0.36 -1.15 14.65
CA THR A 70 -0.41 -1.16 16.12
C THR A 70 0.97 -1.38 16.72
N ASN A 71 1.20 -0.77 17.88
CA ASN A 71 2.33 -1.05 18.75
C ASN A 71 1.80 -1.74 20.02
N GLY A 72 1.93 -3.05 20.10
CA GLY A 72 1.25 -3.84 21.12
C GLY A 72 -0.27 -3.73 20.99
N SER A 73 -0.95 -3.23 22.02
CA SER A 73 -2.41 -3.00 22.01
C SER A 73 -2.81 -1.60 21.52
N GLU A 74 -1.85 -0.70 21.34
CA GLU A 74 -2.06 0.67 20.90
C GLU A 74 -2.19 0.73 19.37
N ILE A 75 -3.24 1.39 18.87
CA ILE A 75 -3.39 1.69 17.44
C ILE A 75 -2.57 2.93 17.14
N THR A 76 -1.62 2.81 16.23
CA THR A 76 -0.67 3.87 15.86
C THR A 76 -0.95 4.50 14.51
N VAL A 77 -1.65 3.82 13.62
CA VAL A 77 -2.10 4.41 12.35
C VAL A 77 -3.60 4.64 12.41
N THR A 78 -3.98 5.90 12.54
CA THR A 78 -5.36 6.37 12.72
C THR A 78 -5.80 7.26 11.53
N GLY A 79 -6.72 8.19 11.74
CA GLY A 79 -7.19 9.13 10.72
C GLY A 79 -7.94 8.45 9.58
N ILE A 80 -7.63 8.81 8.35
CA ILE A 80 -8.33 8.30 7.15
C ILE A 80 -8.24 6.77 7.03
N CYS A 81 -7.15 6.16 7.51
CA CYS A 81 -7.01 4.70 7.52
C CYS A 81 -8.05 4.05 8.44
N MET A 82 -8.18 4.52 9.68
CA MET A 82 -9.19 3.98 10.61
C MET A 82 -10.60 4.28 10.16
N GLU A 83 -10.87 5.46 9.63
CA GLU A 83 -12.16 5.80 9.04
C GLU A 83 -12.57 4.82 7.93
N MET A 84 -11.63 4.46 7.05
CA MET A 84 -11.85 3.43 6.01
C MET A 84 -12.21 2.09 6.63
N ILE A 85 -11.47 1.63 7.64
CA ILE A 85 -11.71 0.34 8.32
C ILE A 85 -13.09 0.34 9.00
N GLU A 86 -13.41 1.39 9.75
CA GLU A 86 -14.68 1.50 10.46
C GLU A 86 -15.88 1.55 9.52
N ARG A 87 -15.74 2.27 8.39
CA ARG A 87 -16.79 2.30 7.36
C ARG A 87 -16.97 0.94 6.69
N MET A 88 -15.89 0.21 6.41
CA MET A 88 -15.97 -1.16 5.90
C MET A 88 -16.60 -2.10 6.93
N GLN A 89 -16.31 -1.94 8.23
CA GLN A 89 -16.91 -2.75 9.28
C GLN A 89 -18.44 -2.56 9.35
N ARG A 90 -18.93 -1.34 9.17
CA ARG A 90 -20.38 -1.04 9.19
C ARG A 90 -21.17 -1.74 8.08
N ILE A 91 -20.50 -2.20 7.04
CA ILE A 91 -21.08 -2.96 5.92
C ILE A 91 -20.63 -4.42 5.90
N ASP A 92 -20.14 -4.94 7.01
CA ASP A 92 -19.62 -6.31 7.21
C ASP A 92 -18.46 -6.66 6.24
N ALA A 93 -17.76 -5.67 5.72
CA ALA A 93 -16.65 -5.83 4.79
C ALA A 93 -15.27 -5.78 5.46
N ALA A 94 -15.18 -5.62 6.78
CA ALA A 94 -13.94 -5.70 7.55
C ALA A 94 -14.15 -6.37 8.90
N VAL A 95 -13.13 -7.11 9.33
CA VAL A 95 -13.07 -7.80 10.63
C VAL A 95 -11.74 -7.52 11.29
N TYR A 96 -11.77 -7.11 12.56
CA TYR A 96 -10.57 -6.93 13.38
C TYR A 96 -10.86 -7.21 14.87
N PRO A 97 -9.83 -7.55 15.68
CA PRO A 97 -10.04 -7.92 17.07
C PRO A 97 -10.50 -6.71 17.90
N PRO A 98 -11.56 -6.87 18.70
CA PRO A 98 -11.97 -5.86 19.67
C PRO A 98 -10.89 -5.72 20.76
N PRO A 99 -10.87 -4.61 21.54
CA PRO A 99 -9.83 -4.33 22.53
C PRO A 99 -9.57 -5.48 23.52
N GLU A 100 -10.61 -6.13 23.98
CA GLU A 100 -10.54 -7.25 24.93
C GLU A 100 -9.83 -8.49 24.38
N ASP A 101 -9.82 -8.68 23.07
CA ASP A 101 -9.17 -9.79 22.39
C ASP A 101 -7.70 -9.51 22.02
N ARG A 102 -7.21 -8.30 22.25
CA ARG A 102 -5.83 -7.91 21.89
C ARG A 102 -4.78 -8.33 22.93
N ARG A 103 -5.12 -9.26 23.81
CA ARG A 103 -4.21 -9.81 24.81
C ARG A 103 -3.42 -10.98 24.24
N GLN A 104 -2.16 -11.14 24.68
CA GLN A 104 -1.36 -12.30 24.31
C GLN A 104 -1.81 -13.53 25.11
N SER A 105 -2.42 -14.47 24.42
CA SER A 105 -2.76 -15.81 24.96
C SER A 105 -2.87 -16.81 23.82
N GLU A 106 -2.70 -18.11 24.14
CA GLU A 106 -2.89 -19.17 23.14
C GLU A 106 -4.31 -19.21 22.61
N GLU A 107 -5.30 -18.93 23.44
CA GLU A 107 -6.70 -18.85 23.06
C GLU A 107 -6.93 -17.75 21.99
N MET A 108 -6.45 -16.53 22.23
CA MET A 108 -6.61 -15.42 21.31
C MET A 108 -5.80 -15.63 20.03
N TRP A 109 -4.60 -16.21 20.15
CA TRP A 109 -3.82 -16.57 18.98
C TRP A 109 -4.54 -17.61 18.10
N ARG A 110 -5.14 -18.66 18.68
CA ARG A 110 -5.96 -19.62 17.92
C ARG A 110 -7.17 -18.97 17.28
N LYS A 111 -7.83 -18.03 17.97
CA LYS A 111 -9.01 -17.31 17.46
C LYS A 111 -8.67 -16.41 16.27
N TRP A 112 -7.55 -15.68 16.36
CA TRP A 112 -7.26 -14.58 15.44
C TRP A 112 -6.15 -14.84 14.43
N ALA A 113 -5.32 -15.87 14.59
CA ALA A 113 -4.19 -16.14 13.69
C ALA A 113 -4.60 -16.26 12.22
N ARG A 114 -5.74 -16.90 11.94
CA ARG A 114 -6.27 -17.04 10.57
C ARG A 114 -6.88 -15.77 9.98
N TRP A 115 -6.95 -14.71 10.74
CA TRP A 115 -7.31 -13.38 10.27
C TRP A 115 -6.09 -12.51 9.96
N GLY A 116 -4.89 -13.06 10.03
CA GLY A 116 -3.65 -12.32 9.84
C GLY A 116 -3.24 -11.47 11.03
N VAL A 117 -3.90 -11.62 12.17
CA VAL A 117 -3.70 -10.82 13.39
C VAL A 117 -2.60 -11.44 14.24
N HIS A 118 -1.35 -11.19 13.92
CA HIS A 118 -0.18 -11.60 14.72
C HIS A 118 1.05 -10.76 14.37
N ASP A 119 1.97 -10.64 15.30
CA ASP A 119 3.26 -10.00 15.03
C ASP A 119 4.28 -11.05 14.55
N PHE A 120 4.46 -11.16 13.26
CA PHE A 120 5.42 -12.10 12.66
C PHE A 120 6.90 -11.74 12.90
N ARG A 121 7.18 -10.53 13.39
CA ARG A 121 8.54 -10.12 13.82
C ARG A 121 8.87 -10.58 15.24
N SER A 122 7.87 -10.96 16.03
CA SER A 122 8.09 -11.45 17.39
C SER A 122 8.60 -12.89 17.39
N THR A 123 9.51 -13.19 18.31
CA THR A 123 9.97 -14.56 18.63
C THR A 123 9.15 -15.21 19.75
N SER A 124 8.24 -14.48 20.36
CA SER A 124 7.35 -15.00 21.41
C SER A 124 6.43 -16.08 20.88
N LYS A 125 6.13 -17.08 21.71
CA LYS A 125 5.12 -18.09 21.37
C LYS A 125 4.16 -18.27 22.55
N PRO A 126 2.82 -18.09 22.36
CA PRO A 126 2.18 -17.66 21.09
C PRO A 126 2.64 -16.26 20.68
N LEU A 127 2.54 -15.97 19.38
CA LEU A 127 2.86 -14.64 18.87
C LEU A 127 1.91 -13.60 19.45
N PRO A 128 2.38 -12.36 19.70
CA PRO A 128 1.50 -11.29 20.18
C PRO A 128 0.31 -11.07 19.25
N ILE A 129 -0.87 -10.92 19.82
CA ILE A 129 -2.06 -10.48 19.11
C ILE A 129 -2.05 -8.97 19.08
N VAL A 130 -2.06 -8.41 17.88
CA VAL A 130 -2.14 -6.97 17.62
C VAL A 130 -3.41 -6.68 16.82
N MET A 131 -3.76 -5.43 16.64
CA MET A 131 -4.81 -5.10 15.70
C MET A 131 -4.28 -5.22 14.27
N ALA A 132 -4.93 -6.04 13.49
CA ALA A 132 -4.91 -6.00 12.03
C ALA A 132 -6.35 -6.17 11.54
N ALA A 133 -6.67 -5.67 10.37
CA ALA A 133 -7.99 -5.79 9.78
C ALA A 133 -7.95 -6.67 8.54
N ALA A 134 -8.72 -7.75 8.54
CA ALA A 134 -9.04 -8.49 7.33
C ALA A 134 -10.24 -7.84 6.66
N PHE A 135 -10.23 -7.70 5.33
CA PHE A 135 -11.29 -7.00 4.63
C PHE A 135 -11.64 -7.64 3.28
N ASP A 136 -12.78 -7.24 2.73
CA ASP A 136 -13.21 -7.59 1.38
C ASP A 136 -12.79 -6.49 0.38
N PRO A 137 -12.19 -6.84 -0.78
CA PRO A 137 -11.70 -5.86 -1.75
C PRO A 137 -12.82 -5.05 -2.41
N ASP A 138 -14.02 -5.59 -2.57
CA ASP A 138 -15.15 -4.85 -3.12
C ASP A 138 -15.75 -3.90 -2.07
N GLY A 139 -15.72 -4.30 -0.79
CA GLY A 139 -16.02 -3.40 0.33
C GLY A 139 -15.08 -2.20 0.34
N TRP A 140 -13.77 -2.41 0.11
CA TRP A 140 -12.81 -1.31 -0.03
C TRP A 140 -13.20 -0.37 -1.17
N LYS A 141 -13.44 -0.90 -2.38
CA LYS A 141 -13.81 -0.09 -3.56
C LYS A 141 -15.04 0.77 -3.30
N ARG A 142 -16.07 0.17 -2.66
CA ARG A 142 -17.30 0.88 -2.29
C ARG A 142 -17.02 2.05 -1.35
N ILE A 143 -16.37 1.78 -0.22
CA ILE A 143 -16.08 2.82 0.77
C ILE A 143 -15.13 3.88 0.22
N ALA A 144 -14.14 3.50 -0.59
CA ALA A 144 -13.25 4.44 -1.26
C ALA A 144 -14.01 5.40 -2.18
N ASN A 145 -14.96 4.89 -2.97
CA ASN A 145 -15.82 5.72 -3.82
C ASN A 145 -16.65 6.70 -2.99
N ASP A 146 -17.27 6.22 -1.90
CA ASP A 146 -18.07 7.06 -1.01
C ASP A 146 -17.21 8.18 -0.40
N MET A 147 -16.06 7.86 0.18
CA MET A 147 -15.17 8.84 0.82
C MET A 147 -14.61 9.87 -0.17
N ILE A 148 -14.22 9.45 -1.37
CA ILE A 148 -13.71 10.34 -2.42
C ILE A 148 -14.83 11.29 -2.93
N THR A 149 -16.04 10.77 -3.09
CA THR A 149 -17.21 11.55 -3.51
C THR A 149 -17.62 12.55 -2.44
N GLU A 150 -17.72 12.12 -1.18
CA GLU A 150 -18.05 12.98 -0.03
C GLU A 150 -17.02 14.11 0.14
N ALA A 151 -15.73 13.83 -0.09
CA ALA A 151 -14.68 14.84 -0.05
C ALA A 151 -14.77 15.83 -1.22
N GLY A 152 -15.50 15.52 -2.28
CA GLY A 152 -15.60 16.36 -3.49
C GLY A 152 -14.32 16.38 -4.32
N VAL A 153 -13.61 15.26 -4.39
CA VAL A 153 -12.45 15.08 -5.25
C VAL A 153 -12.89 14.89 -6.71
N ASN A 154 -12.23 15.59 -7.64
CA ASN A 154 -12.41 15.33 -9.07
C ASN A 154 -11.68 14.03 -9.45
N LEU A 155 -12.42 12.91 -9.47
CA LEU A 155 -11.88 11.58 -9.76
C LEU A 155 -11.86 11.29 -11.25
N ARG A 156 -10.72 10.84 -11.77
CA ARG A 156 -10.53 10.38 -13.14
C ARG A 156 -9.97 8.95 -13.15
N LEU A 157 -10.85 7.97 -13.24
CA LEU A 157 -10.50 6.58 -13.52
C LEU A 157 -10.13 6.39 -15.01
N HIS A 158 -9.61 5.21 -15.37
CA HIS A 158 -9.20 4.87 -16.75
C HIS A 158 -8.23 5.87 -17.40
N SER A 159 -7.39 6.50 -16.59
CA SER A 159 -6.44 7.52 -17.01
C SER A 159 -5.03 7.07 -16.69
N TRP A 160 -4.32 6.55 -17.70
CA TRP A 160 -2.97 6.03 -17.54
C TRP A 160 -1.95 7.15 -17.57
N PHE A 161 -1.16 7.29 -16.52
CA PHE A 161 -0.02 8.20 -16.54
C PHE A 161 0.94 7.83 -17.67
N SER A 162 1.35 8.82 -18.46
CA SER A 162 2.25 8.67 -19.60
C SER A 162 3.54 9.47 -19.40
N LYS A 163 3.44 10.76 -19.01
CA LYS A 163 4.60 11.64 -18.87
C LYS A 163 4.35 12.77 -17.89
N ALA A 164 5.39 13.16 -17.14
CA ALA A 164 5.39 14.39 -16.37
C ALA A 164 5.56 15.63 -17.27
N ILE A 165 4.90 16.73 -16.93
CA ILE A 165 5.08 18.05 -17.52
C ILE A 165 5.95 18.85 -16.55
N VAL A 166 7.20 19.11 -16.94
CA VAL A 166 8.19 19.83 -16.13
C VAL A 166 8.62 21.08 -16.86
N ASP A 167 8.73 22.18 -16.13
CA ASP A 167 9.20 23.46 -16.61
C ASP A 167 10.16 24.05 -15.57
N ASP A 168 11.38 24.35 -15.96
CA ASP A 168 12.46 24.91 -15.11
C ASP A 168 12.62 24.17 -13.77
N GLY A 169 12.74 22.85 -13.81
CA GLY A 169 12.92 22.02 -12.61
C GLY A 169 11.67 21.85 -11.73
N ARG A 170 10.54 22.45 -12.12
CA ARG A 170 9.27 22.35 -11.40
C ARG A 170 8.25 21.54 -12.17
N ILE A 171 7.64 20.55 -11.52
CA ILE A 171 6.52 19.84 -12.11
C ILE A 171 5.28 20.75 -12.15
N LYS A 172 4.57 20.72 -13.29
CA LYS A 172 3.36 21.51 -13.53
C LYS A 172 2.11 20.63 -13.68
N GLY A 173 2.31 19.35 -13.97
CA GLY A 173 1.23 18.43 -14.23
C GLY A 173 1.70 17.15 -14.89
N VAL A 174 0.76 16.44 -15.48
CA VAL A 174 1.01 15.16 -16.16
C VAL A 174 0.24 15.06 -17.47
N ILE A 175 0.71 14.17 -18.34
CA ILE A 175 -0.02 13.69 -19.51
C ILE A 175 -0.52 12.29 -19.20
N CYS A 176 -1.81 12.04 -19.48
CA CYS A 176 -2.43 10.73 -19.35
C CYS A 176 -2.94 10.22 -20.71
N GLU A 177 -2.82 8.92 -20.93
CA GLU A 177 -3.50 8.19 -21.99
C GLU A 177 -4.90 7.80 -21.51
N THR A 178 -5.91 8.14 -22.29
CA THR A 178 -7.31 7.86 -21.96
C THR A 178 -8.05 7.31 -23.20
N LYS A 179 -9.28 6.85 -23.00
CA LYS A 179 -10.13 6.45 -24.13
C LYS A 179 -10.47 7.61 -25.07
N GLU A 180 -10.38 8.84 -24.57
CA GLU A 180 -10.60 10.08 -25.33
C GLU A 180 -9.31 10.58 -26.01
N GLY A 181 -8.21 9.84 -25.92
CA GLY A 181 -6.89 10.21 -26.36
C GLY A 181 -6.01 10.78 -25.26
N ARG A 182 -4.88 11.37 -25.66
CA ARG A 182 -3.91 11.98 -24.73
C ARG A 182 -4.44 13.30 -24.19
N GLN A 183 -4.35 13.49 -22.89
CA GLN A 183 -4.84 14.68 -22.20
C GLN A 183 -3.81 15.17 -21.19
N ALA A 184 -3.70 16.50 -21.04
CA ALA A 184 -2.88 17.15 -20.02
C ALA A 184 -3.75 17.47 -18.79
N LEU A 185 -3.19 17.24 -17.59
CA LEU A 185 -3.77 17.63 -16.31
C LEU A 185 -2.73 18.44 -15.54
N PHE A 186 -3.14 19.56 -14.98
CA PHE A 186 -2.26 20.47 -14.25
C PHE A 186 -2.61 20.54 -12.77
N GLY A 187 -1.57 20.72 -11.96
CA GLY A 187 -1.68 20.99 -10.53
C GLY A 187 -0.51 21.87 -10.07
N ASP A 188 -0.76 22.79 -9.16
CA ASP A 188 0.30 23.62 -8.59
C ASP A 188 1.24 22.80 -7.71
N VAL A 189 0.68 21.75 -7.07
CA VAL A 189 1.42 20.67 -6.39
C VAL A 189 0.98 19.33 -6.98
N VAL A 190 1.94 18.46 -7.27
CA VAL A 190 1.71 17.08 -7.72
C VAL A 190 2.13 16.10 -6.64
N ILE A 191 1.27 15.12 -6.33
CA ILE A 191 1.56 14.05 -5.38
C ILE A 191 1.71 12.75 -6.17
N ASP A 192 2.91 12.17 -6.18
CA ASP A 192 3.18 10.85 -6.77
C ASP A 192 2.80 9.76 -5.77
N THR A 193 1.71 9.07 -6.06
CA THR A 193 1.22 7.89 -5.34
C THR A 193 1.04 6.70 -6.29
N SER A 194 1.79 6.71 -7.43
CA SER A 194 1.72 5.71 -8.50
C SER A 194 2.13 4.30 -8.05
N GLY A 195 2.88 4.21 -6.95
CA GLY A 195 3.36 2.96 -6.36
C GLY A 195 4.70 2.49 -6.92
N ASP A 196 5.05 2.90 -8.13
CA ASP A 196 6.28 2.54 -8.83
C ASP A 196 7.17 3.75 -9.17
N LEU A 197 6.89 4.92 -8.54
CA LEU A 197 7.59 6.19 -8.73
C LEU A 197 7.50 6.70 -10.18
N ASP A 198 6.39 6.43 -10.85
CA ASP A 198 6.27 6.72 -12.28
C ASP A 198 6.36 8.22 -12.57
N VAL A 199 5.71 9.06 -11.76
CA VAL A 199 5.68 10.51 -11.96
C VAL A 199 7.04 11.13 -11.65
N ALA A 200 7.62 10.81 -10.50
CA ALA A 200 8.89 11.36 -10.05
C ALA A 200 10.04 10.95 -11.00
N ALA A 201 10.08 9.67 -11.41
CA ALA A 201 11.05 9.18 -12.36
C ALA A 201 10.93 9.88 -13.73
N SER A 202 9.69 10.06 -14.22
CA SER A 202 9.42 10.79 -15.47
C SER A 202 9.76 12.28 -15.39
N ALA A 203 9.67 12.86 -14.19
CA ALA A 203 10.07 14.24 -13.93
C ALA A 203 11.58 14.44 -13.81
N GLY A 204 12.36 13.35 -13.78
CA GLY A 204 13.82 13.39 -13.67
C GLY A 204 14.35 13.31 -12.24
N ALA A 205 13.52 12.98 -11.25
CA ALA A 205 13.97 12.74 -9.89
C ALA A 205 14.89 11.52 -9.82
N LYS A 206 15.90 11.58 -8.95
CA LYS A 206 16.81 10.46 -8.72
C LYS A 206 16.10 9.35 -7.95
N PHE A 207 16.41 8.10 -8.28
CA PHE A 207 15.86 6.92 -7.61
C PHE A 207 16.84 5.76 -7.63
N ALA A 208 16.68 4.87 -6.66
CA ALA A 208 17.30 3.56 -6.66
C ALA A 208 16.34 2.54 -7.29
N GLU A 209 16.86 1.60 -8.09
CA GLU A 209 16.09 0.46 -8.54
C GLU A 209 16.14 -0.64 -7.47
N GLY A 210 14.96 -1.12 -7.07
CA GLY A 210 14.79 -2.24 -6.19
C GLY A 210 14.09 -3.38 -6.92
N GLY A 211 14.17 -4.56 -6.36
CA GLY A 211 13.43 -5.70 -6.87
C GLY A 211 13.31 -6.73 -5.76
N TYR A 212 12.08 -7.07 -5.39
CA TYR A 212 11.88 -8.00 -4.29
C TYR A 212 11.09 -9.23 -4.74
N MET A 213 9.80 -9.09 -4.90
CA MET A 213 8.92 -10.14 -5.40
C MET A 213 7.63 -9.56 -5.95
N VAL A 214 7.01 -10.35 -6.81
CA VAL A 214 5.63 -10.15 -7.25
C VAL A 214 4.76 -11.31 -6.78
N THR A 215 3.48 -11.05 -6.55
CA THR A 215 2.53 -12.07 -6.07
C THR A 215 1.28 -12.01 -6.91
N THR A 216 0.80 -13.17 -7.36
CA THR A 216 -0.50 -13.32 -8.01
C THR A 216 -1.48 -13.82 -6.96
N VAL A 217 -2.07 -12.90 -6.22
CA VAL A 217 -3.01 -13.20 -5.13
C VAL A 217 -4.32 -13.76 -5.69
N PHE A 218 -5.03 -14.59 -4.90
CA PHE A 218 -6.33 -15.14 -5.28
C PHE A 218 -7.19 -15.43 -4.05
N ARG A 219 -8.49 -15.66 -4.30
CA ARG A 219 -9.43 -16.12 -3.28
C ARG A 219 -10.02 -17.47 -3.66
N LEU A 220 -10.23 -18.33 -2.65
CA LEU A 220 -10.96 -19.58 -2.78
C LEU A 220 -12.30 -19.47 -2.06
N GLY A 221 -13.37 -19.91 -2.73
CA GLY A 221 -14.68 -20.14 -2.14
C GLY A 221 -14.90 -21.63 -1.86
N GLY A 222 -15.97 -21.94 -1.13
CA GLY A 222 -16.35 -23.32 -0.81
C GLY A 222 -15.40 -23.99 0.20
N VAL A 223 -14.69 -23.20 1.01
CA VAL A 223 -13.76 -23.69 2.04
C VAL A 223 -14.49 -23.81 3.39
N GLU A 224 -14.45 -25.01 3.96
CA GLU A 224 -14.94 -25.28 5.32
C GLU A 224 -13.85 -24.92 6.34
N THR A 225 -13.72 -23.62 6.64
CA THR A 225 -12.61 -23.07 7.43
C THR A 225 -12.47 -23.70 8.81
N GLU A 226 -13.58 -24.06 9.45
CA GLU A 226 -13.56 -24.72 10.77
C GLU A 226 -13.02 -26.17 10.68
N THR A 227 -13.30 -26.87 9.60
CA THR A 227 -12.73 -28.20 9.32
C THR A 227 -11.24 -28.11 9.09
N ALA A 228 -10.79 -27.13 8.28
CA ALA A 228 -9.37 -26.88 8.03
C ALA A 228 -8.60 -26.52 9.31
N GLU A 229 -9.19 -25.71 10.21
CA GLU A 229 -8.57 -25.38 11.50
C GLU A 229 -8.56 -26.58 12.45
N ARG A 230 -9.63 -27.38 12.53
CA ARG A 230 -9.63 -28.62 13.31
C ARG A 230 -8.51 -29.57 12.85
N PHE A 231 -8.30 -29.72 11.57
CA PHE A 231 -7.20 -30.52 11.03
C PHE A 231 -5.85 -29.99 11.48
N ARG A 232 -5.63 -28.65 11.37
CA ARG A 232 -4.38 -28.01 11.79
C ARG A 232 -4.02 -28.30 13.24
N TRP A 233 -4.99 -28.17 14.14
CA TRP A 233 -4.76 -28.28 15.58
C TRP A 233 -4.85 -29.72 16.10
N GLY A 234 -5.69 -30.55 15.48
CA GLY A 234 -5.88 -31.95 15.86
C GLY A 234 -4.81 -32.89 15.33
N GLU A 235 -4.26 -32.60 14.15
CA GLU A 235 -3.28 -33.45 13.47
C GLU A 235 -2.06 -32.64 13.00
N PRO A 236 -1.32 -31.96 13.91
CA PRO A 236 -0.31 -30.98 13.54
C PRO A 236 0.82 -31.53 12.64
N ALA A 237 1.21 -32.80 12.83
CA ALA A 237 2.25 -33.43 12.00
C ALA A 237 1.75 -33.69 10.55
N ALA A 238 0.51 -34.19 10.43
CA ALA A 238 -0.11 -34.37 9.09
C ALA A 238 -0.34 -33.04 8.41
N TYR A 239 -0.82 -32.04 9.15
CA TYR A 239 -0.99 -30.68 8.66
C TYR A 239 0.34 -30.08 8.13
N ALA A 240 1.42 -30.15 8.93
CA ALA A 240 2.73 -29.62 8.54
C ALA A 240 3.27 -30.27 7.25
N LYS A 241 3.04 -31.58 7.07
CA LYS A 241 3.40 -32.29 5.83
C LYS A 241 2.63 -31.71 4.64
N ARG A 242 1.30 -31.61 4.75
CA ARG A 242 0.42 -31.12 3.67
C ARG A 242 0.69 -29.65 3.34
N ASP A 243 0.92 -28.83 4.36
CA ASP A 243 1.27 -27.41 4.20
C ASP A 243 2.61 -27.25 3.45
N LYS A 244 3.61 -28.06 3.76
CA LYS A 244 4.89 -28.09 3.03
C LYS A 244 4.70 -28.49 1.56
N GLU A 245 3.89 -29.50 1.28
CA GLU A 245 3.58 -29.94 -0.07
C GLU A 245 2.87 -28.83 -0.86
N ALA A 246 1.85 -28.19 -0.27
CA ALA A 246 1.15 -27.04 -0.86
C ALA A 246 2.11 -25.87 -1.17
N LYS A 247 2.97 -25.50 -0.22
CA LYS A 247 3.99 -24.46 -0.39
C LYS A 247 4.98 -24.77 -1.51
N SER A 248 5.33 -26.05 -1.70
CA SER A 248 6.20 -26.48 -2.80
C SER A 248 5.55 -26.24 -4.17
N ILE A 249 4.23 -26.47 -4.31
CA ILE A 249 3.49 -26.26 -5.55
C ILE A 249 3.46 -24.78 -5.93
N ILE A 250 3.20 -23.91 -4.98
CA ILE A 250 3.13 -22.46 -5.23
C ILE A 250 4.48 -21.76 -5.30
N GLY A 251 5.58 -22.47 -5.03
CA GLY A 251 6.94 -21.91 -5.09
C GLY A 251 7.29 -20.99 -3.93
N GLY A 252 6.62 -21.16 -2.80
CA GLY A 252 6.84 -20.42 -1.57
C GLY A 252 5.65 -19.57 -1.14
N SER A 253 5.57 -19.38 0.16
CA SER A 253 4.58 -18.55 0.85
C SER A 253 5.11 -18.23 2.24
N TRP A 254 4.45 -17.28 2.91
CA TRP A 254 4.64 -17.07 4.34
C TRP A 254 4.07 -18.25 5.16
N ASP A 255 4.15 -18.20 6.48
CA ASP A 255 3.75 -19.29 7.37
C ASP A 255 2.32 -19.78 7.17
N MET A 256 1.42 -18.88 6.79
CA MET A 256 0.03 -19.21 6.45
C MET A 256 -0.29 -18.75 5.04
N TRP A 257 -0.35 -19.69 4.07
CA TRP A 257 -0.65 -19.38 2.69
C TRP A 257 -2.10 -18.99 2.43
N TRP A 258 -3.03 -19.29 3.37
CA TRP A 258 -4.42 -18.86 3.33
C TRP A 258 -4.87 -18.23 4.65
N LEU A 259 -5.71 -17.21 4.56
CA LEU A 259 -6.33 -16.51 5.69
C LEU A 259 -7.84 -16.38 5.48
N LYS A 260 -8.60 -16.22 6.58
CA LYS A 260 -10.03 -15.93 6.55
C LYS A 260 -10.29 -14.54 5.95
N THR A 261 -11.43 -14.40 5.31
CA THR A 261 -11.98 -13.10 4.88
C THR A 261 -13.32 -12.86 5.60
N PRO A 262 -13.86 -11.63 5.56
CA PRO A 262 -15.20 -11.36 6.07
C PRO A 262 -16.31 -12.20 5.42
N LEU A 263 -16.06 -12.72 4.22
CA LEU A 263 -17.03 -13.52 3.47
C LEU A 263 -17.00 -14.98 3.94
N PRO A 264 -18.13 -15.55 4.44
CA PRO A 264 -18.18 -16.94 4.90
C PRO A 264 -17.74 -17.93 3.80
N GLY A 265 -16.87 -18.88 4.16
CA GLY A 265 -16.37 -19.91 3.24
C GLY A 265 -15.43 -19.39 2.15
N VAL A 266 -15.07 -18.12 2.19
CA VAL A 266 -14.07 -17.51 1.29
C VAL A 266 -12.77 -17.26 2.04
N VAL A 267 -11.66 -17.73 1.48
CA VAL A 267 -10.32 -17.51 2.03
C VAL A 267 -9.46 -16.74 1.05
N TRP A 268 -8.56 -15.92 1.58
CA TRP A 268 -7.57 -15.17 0.83
C TRP A 268 -6.23 -15.91 0.83
N CYS A 269 -5.59 -15.99 -0.33
CA CYS A 269 -4.35 -16.72 -0.54
C CYS A 269 -3.25 -15.75 -1.01
N ASN A 270 -2.33 -15.39 -0.11
CA ASN A 270 -1.19 -14.50 -0.39
C ASN A 270 -0.03 -15.28 -1.02
N CYS A 271 -0.27 -15.83 -2.17
CA CYS A 271 0.67 -16.65 -2.96
C CYS A 271 0.14 -16.80 -4.41
N PRO A 272 0.97 -17.28 -5.37
CA PRO A 272 2.37 -17.61 -5.26
C PRO A 272 3.27 -16.37 -5.21
N HIS A 273 4.39 -16.49 -4.49
CA HIS A 273 5.45 -15.49 -4.51
C HIS A 273 6.46 -15.83 -5.60
N MET A 274 6.75 -14.87 -6.47
CA MET A 274 7.70 -15.02 -7.58
C MET A 274 8.81 -13.98 -7.47
N THR A 275 10.04 -14.44 -7.57
CA THR A 275 11.26 -13.62 -7.54
C THR A 275 11.99 -13.65 -8.88
N GLY A 276 12.97 -12.77 -9.07
CA GLY A 276 13.77 -12.73 -10.29
C GLY A 276 13.01 -12.16 -11.51
N LEU A 277 11.93 -11.41 -11.26
CA LEU A 277 11.14 -10.71 -12.27
C LEU A 277 11.27 -9.20 -12.05
N ASP A 278 11.43 -8.46 -13.13
CA ASP A 278 11.42 -7.01 -13.14
C ASP A 278 9.99 -6.52 -13.42
N ALA A 279 9.33 -6.02 -12.37
CA ALA A 279 7.94 -5.57 -12.48
C ALA A 279 7.77 -4.24 -13.28
N LEU A 280 8.86 -3.64 -13.76
CA LEU A 280 8.82 -2.52 -14.71
C LEU A 280 8.83 -3.00 -16.17
N LYS A 281 9.05 -4.31 -16.41
CA LYS A 281 9.04 -4.91 -17.75
C LYS A 281 7.75 -5.62 -18.05
N VAL A 282 7.07 -5.24 -19.13
CA VAL A 282 5.81 -5.84 -19.56
C VAL A 282 5.93 -7.34 -19.78
N ALA A 283 7.05 -7.81 -20.33
CA ALA A 283 7.31 -9.24 -20.54
C ALA A 283 7.33 -10.03 -19.22
N ASP A 284 7.98 -9.48 -18.17
CA ASP A 284 8.07 -10.12 -16.87
C ASP A 284 6.74 -10.07 -16.12
N GLN A 285 5.98 -8.97 -16.23
CA GLN A 285 4.62 -8.90 -15.68
C GLN A 285 3.71 -9.94 -16.33
N THR A 286 3.72 -10.04 -17.67
CA THR A 286 2.97 -11.04 -18.41
C THR A 286 3.33 -12.46 -17.99
N LYS A 287 4.64 -12.74 -17.86
CA LYS A 287 5.14 -14.03 -17.37
C LYS A 287 4.65 -14.34 -15.95
N ALA A 288 4.66 -13.34 -15.05
CA ALA A 288 4.15 -13.49 -13.68
C ALA A 288 2.67 -13.86 -13.66
N ASP A 289 1.85 -13.22 -14.48
CA ASP A 289 0.43 -13.51 -14.58
C ASP A 289 0.16 -14.95 -15.03
N PHE A 290 0.85 -15.42 -16.06
CA PHE A 290 0.67 -16.77 -16.58
C PHE A 290 1.17 -17.84 -15.60
N GLU A 291 2.39 -17.67 -15.10
CA GLU A 291 2.99 -18.62 -14.16
C GLU A 291 2.24 -18.64 -12.82
N GLY A 292 1.79 -17.48 -12.34
CA GLY A 292 0.99 -17.37 -11.13
C GLY A 292 -0.30 -18.16 -11.23
N ARG A 293 -1.09 -17.96 -12.30
CA ARG A 293 -2.34 -18.71 -12.52
C ARG A 293 -2.10 -20.22 -12.65
N LYS A 294 -1.04 -20.64 -13.34
CA LYS A 294 -0.67 -22.05 -13.45
C LYS A 294 -0.45 -22.68 -12.07
N ARG A 295 0.29 -22.02 -11.17
CA ARG A 295 0.56 -22.50 -9.81
C ARG A 295 -0.70 -22.50 -8.95
N ILE A 296 -1.57 -21.51 -9.12
CA ILE A 296 -2.85 -21.42 -8.40
C ILE A 296 -3.71 -22.65 -8.69
N TYR A 297 -3.92 -22.99 -9.96
CA TYR A 297 -4.75 -24.14 -10.30
C TYR A 297 -4.13 -25.47 -9.87
N ALA A 298 -2.81 -25.63 -9.95
CA ALA A 298 -2.13 -26.80 -9.40
C ALA A 298 -2.31 -26.92 -7.88
N LEU A 299 -2.28 -25.80 -7.14
CA LEU A 299 -2.56 -25.78 -5.71
C LEU A 299 -4.02 -26.16 -5.42
N VAL A 300 -4.98 -25.66 -6.20
CA VAL A 300 -6.41 -25.99 -6.03
C VAL A 300 -6.66 -27.47 -6.19
N ASP A 301 -6.09 -28.08 -7.23
CA ASP A 301 -6.22 -29.54 -7.45
C ASP A 301 -5.62 -30.35 -6.30
N TYR A 302 -4.43 -29.92 -5.83
CA TYR A 302 -3.81 -30.52 -4.65
C TYR A 302 -4.68 -30.36 -3.38
N ALA A 303 -5.19 -29.15 -3.13
CA ALA A 303 -5.96 -28.83 -1.93
C ALA A 303 -7.25 -29.65 -1.87
N ARG A 304 -7.98 -29.76 -2.97
CA ARG A 304 -9.18 -30.59 -3.09
C ARG A 304 -8.93 -32.06 -2.73
N ALA A 305 -7.80 -32.61 -3.16
CA ALA A 305 -7.46 -34.00 -2.95
C ALA A 305 -6.85 -34.31 -1.58
N ASN A 306 -6.27 -33.34 -0.89
CA ASN A 306 -5.35 -33.58 0.21
C ASN A 306 -5.59 -32.77 1.49
N LEU A 307 -6.40 -31.71 1.44
CA LEU A 307 -6.58 -30.81 2.58
C LEU A 307 -8.02 -30.88 3.11
N PRO A 308 -8.24 -31.38 4.35
CA PRO A 308 -9.55 -31.34 4.98
C PRO A 308 -10.12 -29.92 5.03
N GLY A 309 -11.37 -29.79 4.57
CA GLY A 309 -12.07 -28.52 4.46
C GLY A 309 -11.89 -27.80 3.13
N PHE A 310 -11.07 -28.33 2.19
CA PHE A 310 -10.87 -27.77 0.85
C PHE A 310 -11.43 -28.64 -0.28
N GLU A 311 -12.11 -29.74 0.03
CA GLU A 311 -12.59 -30.74 -0.94
C GLU A 311 -13.48 -30.12 -2.04
N LYS A 312 -14.23 -29.08 -1.69
CA LYS A 312 -15.17 -28.39 -2.57
C LYS A 312 -14.70 -27.00 -2.96
N CYS A 313 -13.45 -26.64 -2.65
CA CYS A 313 -12.97 -25.29 -2.92
C CYS A 313 -12.91 -24.99 -4.43
N PHE A 314 -13.08 -23.75 -4.78
CA PHE A 314 -12.96 -23.24 -6.15
C PHE A 314 -12.34 -21.85 -6.15
N VAL A 315 -11.73 -21.45 -7.24
CA VAL A 315 -11.22 -20.09 -7.41
C VAL A 315 -12.39 -19.14 -7.57
N VAL A 316 -12.53 -18.18 -6.63
CA VAL A 316 -13.50 -17.08 -6.74
C VAL A 316 -12.98 -16.08 -7.76
N ASP A 317 -11.76 -15.63 -7.55
CA ASP A 317 -11.06 -14.67 -8.40
C ASP A 317 -9.55 -14.77 -8.21
N VAL A 318 -8.84 -14.22 -9.20
CA VAL A 318 -7.40 -13.97 -9.16
C VAL A 318 -7.23 -12.45 -9.26
N ALA A 319 -6.34 -11.88 -8.47
CA ALA A 319 -6.10 -10.44 -8.46
C ALA A 319 -5.91 -9.89 -9.89
N PRO A 320 -6.70 -8.91 -10.31
CA PRO A 320 -6.56 -8.29 -11.61
C PRO A 320 -5.30 -7.43 -11.74
N GLN A 321 -4.65 -7.13 -10.62
CA GLN A 321 -3.41 -6.39 -10.54
C GLN A 321 -2.35 -7.23 -9.83
N LEU A 322 -1.16 -7.36 -10.42
CA LEU A 322 -0.03 -8.01 -9.76
C LEU A 322 0.33 -7.30 -8.45
N GLY A 323 0.56 -8.09 -7.41
CA GLY A 323 1.06 -7.62 -6.13
C GLY A 323 2.56 -7.28 -6.21
N VAL A 324 2.88 -6.18 -6.84
CA VAL A 324 4.26 -5.66 -6.96
C VAL A 324 4.67 -5.03 -5.65
N ARG A 325 5.70 -5.58 -5.01
CA ARG A 325 6.11 -5.13 -3.68
C ARG A 325 7.14 -4.00 -3.70
N GLN A 326 8.01 -3.99 -4.70
CA GLN A 326 9.08 -3.00 -4.81
C GLN A 326 9.54 -2.89 -6.26
N THR A 327 9.81 -1.65 -6.69
CA THR A 327 10.42 -1.30 -7.97
C THR A 327 11.39 -0.14 -7.76
N ARG A 328 11.06 1.07 -8.21
CA ARG A 328 11.84 2.27 -7.94
C ARG A 328 11.57 2.81 -6.54
N LEU A 329 12.60 3.31 -5.89
CA LEU A 329 12.53 3.99 -4.59
C LEU A 329 13.14 5.38 -4.74
N LEU A 330 12.45 6.40 -4.26
CA LEU A 330 12.93 7.79 -4.34
C LEU A 330 14.29 7.94 -3.63
N GLU A 331 15.23 8.66 -4.22
CA GLU A 331 16.39 9.24 -3.54
C GLU A 331 16.05 10.68 -3.10
N GLY A 332 15.22 10.78 -2.07
CA GLY A 332 14.74 12.04 -1.51
C GLY A 332 15.80 12.78 -0.67
N ARG A 333 15.37 13.86 -0.02
CA ARG A 333 16.22 14.67 0.87
C ARG A 333 16.74 13.90 2.07
N TYR A 334 16.07 12.83 2.45
CA TYR A 334 16.54 11.83 3.39
C TYR A 334 16.15 10.43 2.89
N VAL A 335 17.05 9.46 3.02
CA VAL A 335 16.78 8.06 2.67
C VAL A 335 16.67 7.28 3.97
N VAL A 336 15.48 6.83 4.31
CA VAL A 336 15.22 6.01 5.51
C VAL A 336 15.95 4.69 5.38
N THR A 337 16.71 4.35 6.41
CA THR A 337 17.52 3.13 6.46
C THR A 337 16.83 2.01 7.24
N LYS A 338 17.34 0.79 7.09
CA LYS A 338 16.87 -0.35 7.88
C LYS A 338 17.05 -0.14 9.38
N ASP A 339 18.13 0.52 9.76
CA ASP A 339 18.44 0.79 11.15
C ASP A 339 17.46 1.83 11.72
N ASP A 340 17.08 2.86 10.94
CA ASP A 340 16.05 3.81 11.35
C ASP A 340 14.74 3.10 11.73
N VAL A 341 14.34 2.10 10.95
CA VAL A 341 13.12 1.32 11.20
C VAL A 341 13.29 0.38 12.40
N ASN A 342 14.37 -0.41 12.44
CA ASN A 342 14.59 -1.41 13.47
C ASN A 342 14.84 -0.80 14.85
N ASP A 343 15.62 0.29 14.90
CA ASP A 343 15.98 1.00 16.13
C ASP A 343 14.90 2.02 16.54
N ARG A 344 13.81 2.13 15.75
CA ARG A 344 12.69 3.05 16.01
C ARG A 344 13.16 4.50 16.14
N ILE A 345 14.01 4.94 15.20
CA ILE A 345 14.54 6.29 15.22
C ILE A 345 13.40 7.30 15.01
N TRP A 346 13.23 8.19 15.98
CA TRP A 346 12.30 9.30 15.89
C TRP A 346 13.00 10.54 15.35
N PHE A 347 12.38 11.23 14.41
CA PHE A 347 12.91 12.44 13.75
C PHE A 347 12.10 13.66 14.16
N ALA A 348 12.78 14.81 14.32
CA ALA A 348 12.11 16.08 14.64
C ALA A 348 11.13 16.56 13.57
N ASP A 349 11.28 16.07 12.33
CA ASP A 349 10.40 16.31 11.18
C ASP A 349 9.53 15.11 10.85
N THR A 350 9.23 14.23 11.81
CA THR A 350 8.29 13.12 11.63
C THR A 350 6.89 13.67 11.33
N VAL A 351 6.26 13.16 10.26
CA VAL A 351 4.91 13.54 9.85
C VAL A 351 3.96 12.35 9.64
N ALA A 352 4.52 11.14 9.61
CA ALA A 352 3.74 9.92 9.45
C ALA A 352 4.42 8.78 10.22
N ARG A 353 3.67 7.73 10.50
CA ARG A 353 4.21 6.57 11.21
C ARG A 353 3.56 5.26 10.73
N GLY A 354 4.27 4.17 10.97
CA GLY A 354 3.73 2.84 10.97
C GLY A 354 3.49 2.35 12.40
N ARG A 355 3.66 1.06 12.61
CA ARG A 355 3.44 0.40 13.89
C ARG A 355 4.32 0.99 15.01
N ASP A 356 5.63 0.99 14.80
CA ASP A 356 6.65 1.40 15.76
C ASP A 356 7.86 2.08 15.11
N TYR A 357 7.68 2.67 13.94
CA TYR A 357 8.68 3.44 13.21
C TYR A 357 8.07 4.72 12.65
N TYR A 358 8.93 5.65 12.25
CA TYR A 358 8.58 7.03 11.95
C TYR A 358 9.06 7.42 10.55
N THR A 359 8.25 8.23 9.86
CA THR A 359 8.55 8.74 8.52
C THR A 359 8.85 10.22 8.59
N PRO A 360 10.12 10.65 8.38
CA PRO A 360 10.46 12.07 8.35
C PRO A 360 9.94 12.73 7.06
N TYR A 361 9.46 13.97 7.18
CA TYR A 361 8.90 14.73 6.05
C TYR A 361 9.85 14.81 4.85
N ARG A 362 11.15 15.05 5.12
CA ARG A 362 12.18 15.13 4.07
C ARG A 362 12.36 13.83 3.27
N SER A 363 11.87 12.68 3.74
CA SER A 363 11.88 11.43 2.96
C SER A 363 10.77 11.36 1.90
N LEU A 364 9.79 12.26 1.96
CA LEU A 364 8.73 12.38 0.98
C LEU A 364 9.07 13.38 -0.15
N LEU A 365 10.16 14.13 -0.01
CA LEU A 365 10.55 15.21 -0.93
C LEU A 365 11.70 14.80 -1.84
N PRO A 366 11.54 14.88 -3.17
CA PRO A 366 12.68 14.77 -4.08
C PRO A 366 13.70 15.90 -3.85
N LYS A 367 14.96 15.67 -4.23
CA LYS A 367 16.03 16.66 -4.09
C LYS A 367 15.94 17.77 -5.12
N ASP A 368 15.65 17.39 -6.35
CA ASP A 368 15.92 18.19 -7.54
C ASP A 368 14.65 18.60 -8.31
N ILE A 369 13.45 18.21 -7.84
CA ILE A 369 12.17 18.55 -8.51
C ILE A 369 11.30 19.33 -7.54
N GLU A 370 10.96 20.55 -7.91
CA GLU A 370 10.02 21.38 -7.15
C GLU A 370 8.55 21.05 -7.46
N GLY A 371 7.66 21.33 -6.51
CA GLY A 371 6.23 21.11 -6.66
C GLY A 371 5.79 19.64 -6.61
N LEU A 372 6.71 18.73 -6.31
CA LEU A 372 6.47 17.28 -6.22
C LEU A 372 6.67 16.76 -4.80
N ILE A 373 5.73 15.96 -4.32
CA ILE A 373 5.84 15.17 -3.10
C ILE A 373 5.49 13.71 -3.42
N VAL A 374 6.14 12.76 -2.78
CA VAL A 374 5.98 11.32 -3.01
C VAL A 374 5.44 10.65 -1.76
N ALA A 375 4.38 9.85 -1.88
CA ALA A 375 3.82 9.11 -0.74
C ALA A 375 3.40 7.69 -1.14
N GLY A 376 3.69 6.73 -0.25
CA GLY A 376 3.39 5.32 -0.48
C GLY A 376 4.64 4.46 -0.52
N ARG A 377 4.53 3.22 -1.00
CA ARG A 377 5.59 2.20 -0.93
C ARG A 377 6.91 2.57 -1.64
N HIS A 378 6.91 3.61 -2.46
CA HIS A 378 8.06 4.09 -3.26
C HIS A 378 8.70 5.36 -2.69
N TYR A 379 8.36 5.72 -1.43
CA TYR A 379 9.00 6.83 -0.74
C TYR A 379 10.52 6.62 -0.58
N SER A 380 11.23 7.63 -0.11
CA SER A 380 12.69 7.58 0.00
C SER A 380 13.14 6.68 1.16
N ALA A 381 13.48 5.46 0.82
CA ALA A 381 13.99 4.45 1.75
C ALA A 381 14.96 3.52 1.03
N THR A 382 15.87 2.89 1.79
CA THR A 382 16.65 1.76 1.27
C THR A 382 15.74 0.58 0.99
N GLU A 383 16.14 -0.31 0.07
CA GLU A 383 15.39 -1.52 -0.26
C GLU A 383 14.98 -2.32 1.00
N SER A 384 15.89 -2.47 1.95
CA SER A 384 15.65 -3.21 3.18
C SER A 384 14.73 -2.49 4.17
N ALA A 385 14.79 -1.16 4.24
CA ALA A 385 13.87 -0.36 5.04
C ALA A 385 12.44 -0.43 4.47
N GLN A 386 12.32 -0.24 3.16
CA GLN A 386 11.03 -0.29 2.46
C GLN A 386 10.31 -1.63 2.67
N LYS A 387 11.01 -2.76 2.68
CA LYS A 387 10.43 -4.08 2.99
C LYS A 387 9.75 -4.14 4.36
N LEU A 388 10.16 -3.30 5.30
CA LEU A 388 9.66 -3.23 6.66
C LEU A 388 8.60 -2.12 6.88
N SER A 389 8.43 -1.21 5.92
CA SER A 389 7.66 0.04 6.13
C SER A 389 6.70 0.41 5.00
N ARG A 390 6.37 -0.53 4.11
CA ARG A 390 5.56 -0.30 2.89
C ARG A 390 4.11 -0.77 3.00
N GLU A 391 3.69 -1.28 4.14
CA GLU A 391 2.34 -1.83 4.26
C GLU A 391 1.27 -0.75 4.07
N ILE A 392 0.03 -1.16 3.85
CA ILE A 392 -1.06 -0.24 3.44
C ILE A 392 -1.31 0.85 4.47
N PRO A 393 -1.43 0.56 5.79
CA PRO A 393 -1.71 1.61 6.78
C PRO A 393 -0.63 2.69 6.85
N PRO A 394 0.68 2.40 6.94
CA PRO A 394 1.70 3.45 6.90
C PRO A 394 1.73 4.22 5.58
N CYS A 395 1.43 3.58 4.44
CA CYS A 395 1.28 4.30 3.17
C CYS A 395 0.11 5.29 3.21
N MET A 396 -1.00 4.96 3.86
CA MET A 396 -2.13 5.89 4.07
C MET A 396 -1.75 7.04 5.01
N SER A 397 -0.97 6.78 6.07
CA SER A 397 -0.44 7.81 6.96
C SER A 397 0.45 8.80 6.20
N MET A 398 1.38 8.30 5.38
CA MET A 398 2.20 9.15 4.49
C MET A 398 1.34 9.94 3.50
N GLY A 399 0.34 9.31 2.91
CA GLY A 399 -0.59 9.97 1.99
C GLY A 399 -1.36 11.11 2.63
N GLN A 400 -1.92 10.89 3.82
CA GLN A 400 -2.65 11.93 4.57
C GLN A 400 -1.75 13.13 4.84
N SER A 401 -0.52 12.92 5.28
CA SER A 401 0.45 13.98 5.53
C SER A 401 0.89 14.71 4.27
N ALA A 402 1.07 13.98 3.16
CA ALA A 402 1.40 14.58 1.87
C ALA A 402 0.26 15.47 1.34
N GLY A 403 -1.00 15.05 1.51
CA GLY A 403 -2.16 15.86 1.16
C GLY A 403 -2.28 17.14 1.98
N VAL A 404 -2.06 17.06 3.29
CA VAL A 404 -1.99 18.24 4.18
C VAL A 404 -0.84 19.16 3.78
N ALA A 405 0.37 18.62 3.55
CA ALA A 405 1.53 19.41 3.15
C ALA A 405 1.29 20.16 1.81
N ALA A 406 0.65 19.49 0.84
CA ALA A 406 0.30 20.10 -0.44
C ALA A 406 -0.67 21.28 -0.24
N ALA A 407 -1.71 21.13 0.58
CA ALA A 407 -2.65 22.19 0.87
C ALA A 407 -1.98 23.39 1.57
N LEU A 408 -1.14 23.13 2.57
CA LEU A 408 -0.39 24.18 3.27
C LEU A 408 0.55 24.94 2.32
N ALA A 409 1.15 24.25 1.35
CA ALA A 409 1.99 24.89 0.34
C ALA A 409 1.17 25.85 -0.54
N ILE A 410 -0.03 25.44 -0.95
CA ILE A 410 -0.95 26.26 -1.74
C ILE A 410 -1.40 27.49 -0.94
N ASP A 411 -1.96 27.28 0.24
CA ASP A 411 -2.54 28.34 1.07
C ASP A 411 -1.48 29.39 1.49
N GLY A 412 -0.27 28.95 1.78
CA GLY A 412 0.84 29.82 2.17
C GLY A 412 1.64 30.39 1.02
N GLY A 413 1.42 29.96 -0.24
CA GLY A 413 2.28 30.31 -1.37
C GLY A 413 3.75 29.87 -1.16
N LEU A 414 3.96 28.75 -0.48
CA LEU A 414 5.26 28.25 -0.04
C LEU A 414 5.75 27.10 -0.92
N SER A 415 7.07 26.90 -0.96
CA SER A 415 7.59 25.65 -1.49
C SER A 415 7.32 24.50 -0.52
N LEU A 416 7.12 23.26 -1.04
CA LEU A 416 6.98 22.07 -0.19
C LEU A 416 8.13 21.93 0.82
N ALA A 417 9.35 22.29 0.40
CA ALA A 417 10.54 22.22 1.24
C ALA A 417 10.55 23.22 2.42
N SER A 418 9.72 24.25 2.36
CA SER A 418 9.63 25.31 3.38
C SER A 418 8.48 25.11 4.35
N ILE A 419 7.67 24.08 4.18
CA ILE A 419 6.56 23.77 5.08
C ILE A 419 7.12 23.28 6.42
N ASP A 420 6.63 23.86 7.51
CA ASP A 420 6.94 23.40 8.87
C ASP A 420 6.26 22.05 9.13
N PRO A 421 7.01 20.96 9.40
CA PRO A 421 6.42 19.67 9.71
C PRO A 421 5.42 19.69 10.86
N ARG A 422 5.59 20.60 11.84
CA ARG A 422 4.65 20.75 12.96
C ARG A 422 3.28 21.23 12.52
N ALA A 423 3.20 22.07 11.49
CA ALA A 423 1.93 22.49 10.89
C ALA A 423 1.24 21.31 10.21
N ILE A 424 2.00 20.47 9.50
CA ILE A 424 1.46 19.20 8.92
C ILE A 424 0.87 18.34 10.03
N CYS A 425 1.63 18.12 11.12
CA CYS A 425 1.19 17.30 12.24
C CYS A 425 -0.07 17.83 12.91
N ALA A 426 -0.19 19.16 13.11
CA ALA A 426 -1.38 19.77 13.68
C ALA A 426 -2.64 19.45 12.85
N HIS A 427 -2.61 19.67 11.54
CA HIS A 427 -3.74 19.40 10.67
C HIS A 427 -4.02 17.90 10.46
N VAL A 428 -3.00 17.04 10.48
CA VAL A 428 -3.20 15.58 10.49
C VAL A 428 -3.99 15.17 11.73
N ARG A 429 -3.69 15.74 12.91
CA ARG A 429 -4.46 15.51 14.15
C ARG A 429 -5.89 16.02 14.08
N GLU A 430 -6.11 17.20 13.54
CA GLU A 430 -7.45 17.76 13.32
C GLU A 430 -8.31 16.83 12.45
N GLN A 431 -7.67 16.07 11.56
CA GLN A 431 -8.31 15.04 10.74
C GLN A 431 -8.31 13.65 11.39
N GLY A 432 -8.03 13.55 12.71
CA GLY A 432 -8.05 12.30 13.48
C GLY A 432 -6.84 11.38 13.29
N GLY A 433 -5.80 11.83 12.56
CA GLY A 433 -4.59 11.06 12.32
C GLY A 433 -3.56 11.19 13.44
N ASP A 434 -2.74 10.16 13.64
CA ASP A 434 -1.53 10.23 14.45
C ASP A 434 -0.31 10.42 13.54
N PRO A 435 0.31 11.61 13.50
CA PRO A 435 1.48 11.87 12.67
C PRO A 435 2.78 11.27 13.23
N GLY A 436 2.78 10.75 14.46
CA GLY A 436 3.98 10.22 15.10
C GLY A 436 4.99 11.29 15.58
N ASP A 437 4.59 12.55 15.71
CA ASP A 437 5.45 13.67 16.14
C ASP A 437 5.73 13.68 17.64
N SER A 438 5.15 12.75 18.40
CA SER A 438 5.49 12.42 19.77
C SER A 438 6.12 11.03 19.81
N PRO A 439 7.37 10.91 20.28
CA PRO A 439 8.03 9.61 20.34
C PRO A 439 7.33 8.68 21.32
N SER A 440 7.14 7.42 20.93
CA SER A 440 6.69 6.38 21.87
C SER A 440 7.77 6.09 22.92
N ALA A 441 7.39 5.43 24.02
CA ALA A 441 8.34 5.07 25.09
C ALA A 441 9.54 4.23 24.59
N ASN A 442 9.39 3.54 23.46
CA ASN A 442 10.40 2.70 22.84
C ASN A 442 11.14 3.38 21.68
N ALA A 443 10.87 4.66 21.43
CA ALA A 443 11.54 5.41 20.36
C ALA A 443 12.98 5.75 20.75
N THR A 444 13.86 5.78 19.77
CA THR A 444 15.27 6.15 19.90
C THR A 444 15.51 7.51 19.25
N ALA A 445 16.25 8.39 19.91
CA ALA A 445 16.69 9.63 19.30
C ALA A 445 17.62 9.37 18.10
N PRO A 446 17.61 10.21 17.05
CA PRO A 446 18.52 10.08 15.93
C PRO A 446 19.96 10.09 16.44
N LYS A 447 20.80 9.20 15.93
CA LYS A 447 22.26 9.33 16.09
C LYS A 447 22.64 10.65 15.40
N MET A 448 23.19 11.58 16.16
CA MET A 448 23.75 12.78 15.54
C MET A 448 24.80 12.33 14.53
N ALA A 449 24.60 12.71 13.26
CA ALA A 449 25.65 12.52 12.27
C ALA A 449 26.89 13.21 12.80
N ALA A 450 27.98 12.48 12.94
CA ALA A 450 29.29 13.10 13.11
C ALA A 450 29.50 13.99 11.89
N GLU A 451 29.67 15.30 12.12
CA GLU A 451 29.95 16.32 11.10
C GLU A 451 31.16 15.97 10.26
#